data_ec8657c0271d5561097e93b6ccce67f6
#
_entry.id   ec8657c0271d5561097e93b6ccce67f6
#
_cell.length_a   1.000
_cell.length_b   1.000
_cell.length_c   1.000
_cell.angle_alpha   90.00
_cell.angle_beta   90.00
_cell.angle_gamma   90.00
#
_symmetry.space_group_name_H-M   'P 1'
#
loop_
_entity.id
_entity.type
_entity.pdbx_description
1 polymer ?
#
loop_
_entity_poly.entity_id
_entity_poly.type
_entity_poly.pdbx_seq_one_letter_code
_entity_poly.pdbx_strand_id
1 'polypeptide(L)'
;MKAQILTEDQIPEALSIARGVFDYCLRARITDLEMIHIFLQYTENTNIRHMIAEGSLTMWGIFEQGHMIAMSGMQKEGHITMLYVLPVFQRRGCGRCLLEEMKAYAANQYQLQRVTLSAMPAWTADYFTKRRFHPMEVTQPCSFVPMQAKTVARAIYEKKEIPSGVILGTSIGGLAVCAAVAVGFMVSWKI
;
A
#
# COMPACT_ATOMS: atom_id res chain seq x y z
N MET A 1 7.05 19.20 1.32
CA MET A 1 7.05 17.73 1.45
C MET A 1 6.40 17.16 0.20
N LYS A 2 7.04 16.23 -0.48
CA LYS A 2 6.55 15.62 -1.73
C LYS A 2 6.79 14.11 -1.64
N ALA A 3 5.79 13.31 -2.00
CA ALA A 3 5.94 11.89 -2.22
C ALA A 3 6.45 11.65 -3.65
N GLN A 4 7.29 10.64 -3.85
CA GLN A 4 7.81 10.24 -5.15
C GLN A 4 7.77 8.72 -5.29
N ILE A 5 7.58 8.22 -6.51
CA ILE A 5 7.65 6.79 -6.79
C ILE A 5 9.08 6.31 -6.53
N LEU A 6 9.21 5.19 -5.85
CA LEU A 6 10.50 4.59 -5.53
C LEU A 6 11.11 3.89 -6.74
N THR A 7 12.43 3.97 -6.83
CA THR A 7 13.25 3.18 -7.75
C THR A 7 13.62 1.83 -7.10
N GLU A 8 14.08 0.86 -7.89
CA GLU A 8 14.38 -0.48 -7.37
C GLU A 8 15.45 -0.49 -6.28
N ASP A 9 16.44 0.37 -6.37
CA ASP A 9 17.52 0.51 -5.38
C ASP A 9 17.03 1.06 -4.04
N GLN A 10 15.90 1.77 -4.02
CA GLN A 10 15.28 2.33 -2.82
C GLN A 10 14.35 1.34 -2.08
N ILE A 11 13.99 0.23 -2.72
CA ILE A 11 13.07 -0.76 -2.12
C ILE A 11 13.60 -1.35 -0.81
N PRO A 12 14.88 -1.76 -0.68
CA PRO A 12 15.38 -2.31 0.58
C PRO A 12 15.26 -1.33 1.76
N GLU A 13 15.51 -0.03 1.53
CA GLU A 13 15.36 1.01 2.56
C GLU A 13 13.88 1.15 2.96
N ALA A 14 12.96 1.19 1.97
CA ALA A 14 11.53 1.26 2.22
C ALA A 14 11.04 0.08 3.07
N LEU A 15 11.47 -1.13 2.75
CA LEU A 15 11.08 -2.33 3.50
C LEU A 15 11.68 -2.36 4.92
N SER A 16 12.90 -1.83 5.09
CA SER A 16 13.48 -1.63 6.42
C SER A 16 12.65 -0.69 7.26
N ILE A 17 12.16 0.41 6.69
CA ILE A 17 11.25 1.35 7.37
C ILE A 17 9.93 0.64 7.73
N ALA A 18 9.33 -0.10 6.79
CA ALA A 18 8.08 -0.80 7.03
C ALA A 18 8.21 -1.77 8.22
N ARG A 19 9.24 -2.61 8.21
CA ARG A 19 9.51 -3.59 9.27
C ARG A 19 9.84 -2.92 10.60
N GLY A 20 10.71 -1.91 10.58
CA GLY A 20 11.09 -1.18 11.81
C GLY A 20 9.91 -0.48 12.47
N VAL A 21 9.05 0.18 11.68
CA VAL A 21 7.83 0.83 12.21
C VAL A 21 6.81 -0.21 12.67
N PHE A 22 6.65 -1.31 11.95
CA PHE A 22 5.79 -2.41 12.37
C PHE A 22 6.24 -2.98 13.72
N ASP A 23 7.51 -3.32 13.86
CA ASP A 23 8.05 -3.87 15.10
C ASP A 23 7.91 -2.89 16.28
N TYR A 24 8.24 -1.62 16.06
CA TYR A 24 8.20 -0.61 17.11
C TYR A 24 6.78 -0.18 17.50
N CYS A 25 5.90 0.04 16.54
CA CYS A 25 4.59 0.64 16.78
C CYS A 25 3.44 -0.36 16.92
N LEU A 26 3.53 -1.52 16.26
CA LEU A 26 2.37 -2.39 16.05
C LEU A 26 2.54 -3.79 16.64
N ARG A 27 3.71 -4.39 16.53
CA ARG A 27 3.93 -5.80 16.87
C ARG A 27 3.45 -6.20 18.27
N ALA A 28 3.75 -5.38 19.28
CA ALA A 28 3.31 -5.64 20.65
C ALA A 28 1.79 -5.59 20.87
N ARG A 29 1.05 -5.06 19.90
CA ARG A 29 -0.41 -4.90 19.95
C ARG A 29 -1.15 -5.88 19.04
N ILE A 30 -0.42 -6.67 18.28
CA ILE A 30 -0.97 -7.73 17.41
C ILE A 30 -0.73 -9.06 18.11
N THR A 31 -1.81 -9.69 18.53
CA THR A 31 -1.78 -11.01 19.21
C THR A 31 -1.85 -12.18 18.22
N ASP A 32 -2.28 -11.92 17.00
CA ASP A 32 -2.40 -12.89 15.94
C ASP A 32 -1.03 -13.11 15.27
N LEU A 33 -0.41 -14.25 15.57
CA LEU A 33 0.89 -14.63 15.02
C LEU A 33 0.85 -14.87 13.51
N GLU A 34 -0.28 -15.32 12.98
CA GLU A 34 -0.46 -15.52 11.54
C GLU A 34 -0.38 -14.19 10.79
N MET A 35 -0.98 -13.14 11.33
CA MET A 35 -0.91 -11.79 10.78
C MET A 35 0.53 -11.24 10.75
N ILE A 36 1.31 -11.53 11.80
CA ILE A 36 2.73 -11.15 11.83
C ILE A 36 3.50 -11.90 10.73
N HIS A 37 3.25 -13.20 10.60
CA HIS A 37 3.90 -14.02 9.58
C HIS A 37 3.57 -13.55 8.16
N ILE A 38 2.29 -13.29 7.89
CA ILE A 38 1.82 -12.75 6.61
C ILE A 38 2.52 -11.42 6.28
N PHE A 39 2.61 -10.51 7.25
CA PHE A 39 3.31 -9.24 7.05
C PHE A 39 4.79 -9.43 6.70
N LEU A 40 5.48 -10.32 7.40
CA LEU A 40 6.90 -10.59 7.15
C LEU A 40 7.12 -11.20 5.77
N GLN A 41 6.29 -12.17 5.36
CA GLN A 41 6.33 -12.76 4.02
C GLN A 41 6.03 -11.72 2.93
N TYR A 42 4.98 -10.93 3.13
CA TYR A 42 4.62 -9.88 2.16
C TYR A 42 5.76 -8.89 1.94
N THR A 43 6.42 -8.46 3.00
CA THR A 43 7.51 -7.50 2.96
C THR A 43 8.88 -8.11 2.65
N GLU A 44 8.94 -9.33 2.13
CA GLU A 44 10.18 -9.89 1.60
C GLU A 44 10.60 -9.16 0.32
N ASN A 45 11.90 -8.86 0.24
CA ASN A 45 12.45 -8.06 -0.85
C ASN A 45 12.19 -8.70 -2.23
N THR A 46 12.34 -10.02 -2.31
CA THR A 46 12.08 -10.80 -3.53
C THR A 46 10.63 -10.71 -3.96
N ASN A 47 9.68 -10.83 -3.02
CA ASN A 47 8.25 -10.73 -3.29
C ASN A 47 7.87 -9.34 -3.78
N ILE A 48 8.32 -8.28 -3.10
CA ILE A 48 8.02 -6.90 -3.47
C ILE A 48 8.61 -6.55 -4.84
N ARG A 49 9.85 -6.94 -5.11
CA ARG A 49 10.48 -6.73 -6.43
C ARG A 49 9.72 -7.43 -7.55
N HIS A 50 9.27 -8.66 -7.32
CA HIS A 50 8.45 -9.40 -8.27
C HIS A 50 7.15 -8.65 -8.58
N MET A 51 6.40 -8.23 -7.55
CA MET A 51 5.16 -7.48 -7.73
C MET A 51 5.37 -6.13 -8.46
N ILE A 52 6.49 -5.46 -8.23
CA ILE A 52 6.83 -4.23 -8.94
C ILE A 52 7.17 -4.52 -10.41
N ALA A 53 7.95 -5.56 -10.67
CA ALA A 53 8.32 -5.97 -12.03
C ALA A 53 7.11 -6.39 -12.87
N GLU A 54 6.11 -7.02 -12.26
CA GLU A 54 4.84 -7.36 -12.89
C GLU A 54 3.89 -6.15 -13.05
N GLY A 55 4.23 -5.01 -12.48
CA GLY A 55 3.37 -3.82 -12.47
C GLY A 55 2.13 -3.94 -11.59
N SER A 56 2.10 -4.93 -10.68
CA SER A 56 0.99 -5.14 -9.75
C SER A 56 1.08 -4.28 -8.49
N LEU A 57 2.28 -3.73 -8.17
CA LEU A 57 2.53 -2.88 -7.02
C LEU A 57 3.31 -1.63 -7.42
N THR A 58 2.87 -0.49 -6.91
CA THR A 58 3.65 0.77 -6.96
C THR A 58 3.95 1.23 -5.54
N MET A 59 5.17 1.71 -5.30
CA MET A 59 5.61 2.19 -3.99
C MET A 59 6.04 3.64 -4.06
N TRP A 60 5.81 4.38 -2.98
CA TRP A 60 6.19 5.79 -2.81
C TRP A 60 7.00 5.97 -1.54
N GLY A 61 7.90 6.96 -1.59
CA GLY A 61 8.66 7.44 -0.45
C GLY A 61 8.57 8.95 -0.27
N ILE A 62 8.78 9.39 0.95
CA ILE A 62 9.05 10.79 1.29
C ILE A 62 10.45 10.84 1.88
N PHE A 63 11.23 11.81 1.41
CA PHE A 63 12.63 11.99 1.81
C PHE A 63 12.82 13.35 2.51
N GLU A 64 13.69 13.36 3.51
CA GLU A 64 14.19 14.55 4.18
C GLU A 64 15.72 14.43 4.28
N GLN A 65 16.45 15.43 3.80
CA GLN A 65 17.91 15.43 3.78
C GLN A 65 18.54 14.16 3.15
N GLY A 66 17.91 13.63 2.09
CA GLY A 66 18.38 12.44 1.38
C GLY A 66 17.99 11.10 2.03
N HIS A 67 17.39 11.09 3.20
CA HIS A 67 16.95 9.88 3.90
C HIS A 67 15.45 9.68 3.76
N MET A 68 15.03 8.46 3.54
CA MET A 68 13.62 8.13 3.49
C MET A 68 13.01 8.17 4.90
N ILE A 69 11.94 8.95 5.08
CA ILE A 69 11.26 9.14 6.38
C ILE A 69 9.88 8.52 6.44
N ALA A 70 9.30 8.18 5.29
CA ALA A 70 8.00 7.54 5.19
C ALA A 70 7.90 6.80 3.86
N MET A 71 7.11 5.72 3.85
CA MET A 71 6.86 4.93 2.64
C MET A 71 5.41 4.46 2.57
N SER A 72 4.97 4.13 1.37
CA SER A 72 3.67 3.48 1.12
C SER A 72 3.73 2.56 -0.10
N GLY A 73 2.75 1.66 -0.18
CA GLY A 73 2.55 0.78 -1.33
C GLY A 73 1.07 0.64 -1.67
N MET A 74 0.76 0.59 -2.96
CA MET A 74 -0.60 0.39 -3.46
C MET A 74 -0.57 -0.56 -4.66
N GLN A 75 -1.46 -1.53 -4.64
CA GLN A 75 -1.69 -2.45 -5.76
C GLN A 75 -2.42 -1.73 -6.90
N LYS A 76 -2.29 -2.29 -8.11
CA LYS A 76 -2.88 -1.73 -9.33
C LYS A 76 -4.41 -1.58 -9.24
N GLU A 77 -5.07 -2.45 -8.49
CA GLU A 77 -6.51 -2.43 -8.22
C GLU A 77 -6.92 -1.33 -7.24
N GLY A 78 -5.95 -0.55 -6.73
CA GLY A 78 -6.19 0.56 -5.82
C GLY A 78 -6.24 0.16 -4.35
N HIS A 79 -5.78 -1.06 -3.99
CA HIS A 79 -5.66 -1.46 -2.60
C HIS A 79 -4.34 -0.96 -1.99
N ILE A 80 -4.44 -0.09 -0.97
CA ILE A 80 -3.28 0.42 -0.24
C ILE A 80 -2.86 -0.64 0.78
N THR A 81 -1.70 -1.24 0.55
CA THR A 81 -1.17 -2.36 1.35
C THR A 81 -0.23 -1.91 2.46
N MET A 82 0.47 -0.79 2.25
CA MET A 82 1.48 -0.29 3.18
C MET A 82 1.36 1.22 3.34
N LEU A 83 1.50 1.71 4.59
CA LEU A 83 1.62 3.13 4.91
C LEU A 83 2.38 3.27 6.22
N TYR A 84 3.65 3.57 6.15
CA TYR A 84 4.54 3.65 7.30
C TYR A 84 5.27 4.99 7.35
N VAL A 85 5.35 5.57 8.53
CA VAL A 85 6.06 6.82 8.82
C VAL A 85 6.94 6.59 10.03
N LEU A 86 8.22 6.90 9.93
CA LEU A 86 9.14 6.80 11.06
C LEU A 86 8.60 7.57 12.26
N PRO A 87 8.68 7.03 13.50
CA PRO A 87 8.03 7.61 14.68
C PRO A 87 8.35 9.09 14.89
N VAL A 88 9.59 9.49 14.71
CA VAL A 88 10.05 10.89 14.89
C VAL A 88 9.52 11.87 13.84
N PHE A 89 8.99 11.34 12.71
CA PHE A 89 8.39 12.12 11.62
C PHE A 89 6.87 12.00 11.57
N GLN A 90 6.27 11.27 12.50
CA GLN A 90 4.82 11.20 12.61
C GLN A 90 4.23 12.57 12.98
N ARG A 91 2.93 12.76 12.69
CA ARG A 91 2.16 14.01 12.94
C ARG A 91 2.65 15.23 12.15
N ARG A 92 3.64 15.09 11.27
CA ARG A 92 4.14 16.14 10.37
C ARG A 92 3.45 16.17 9.00
N GLY A 93 2.42 15.33 8.78
CA GLY A 93 1.66 15.28 7.52
C GLY A 93 2.15 14.28 6.49
N CYS A 94 3.23 13.51 6.74
CA CYS A 94 3.79 12.53 5.79
C CYS A 94 2.75 11.51 5.33
N GLY A 95 2.03 10.88 6.25
CA GLY A 95 1.01 9.89 5.90
C GLY A 95 -0.17 10.49 5.10
N ARG A 96 -0.53 11.76 5.35
CA ARG A 96 -1.53 12.46 4.54
C ARG A 96 -1.00 12.70 3.12
N CYS A 97 0.24 13.15 2.99
CA CYS A 97 0.87 13.41 1.69
C CYS A 97 0.90 12.13 0.85
N LEU A 98 1.32 10.99 1.42
CA LEU A 98 1.32 9.68 0.74
C LEU A 98 -0.08 9.24 0.30
N LEU A 99 -1.10 9.36 1.18
CA LEU A 99 -2.46 8.98 0.84
C LEU A 99 -3.04 9.83 -0.30
N GLU A 100 -2.79 11.13 -0.29
CA GLU A 100 -3.25 12.02 -1.35
C GLU A 100 -2.55 11.74 -2.67
N GLU A 101 -1.26 11.38 -2.64
CA GLU A 101 -0.50 10.98 -3.81
C GLU A 101 -1.03 9.69 -4.41
N MET A 102 -1.25 8.65 -3.59
CA MET A 102 -1.81 7.39 -4.05
C MET A 102 -3.22 7.55 -4.65
N LYS A 103 -4.09 8.36 -4.02
CA LYS A 103 -5.42 8.66 -4.58
C LYS A 103 -5.35 9.36 -5.93
N ALA A 104 -4.42 10.30 -6.08
CA ALA A 104 -4.23 11.01 -7.36
C ALA A 104 -3.66 10.07 -8.42
N TYR A 105 -2.69 9.24 -8.06
CA TYR A 105 -2.12 8.24 -8.96
C TYR A 105 -3.16 7.22 -9.41
N ALA A 106 -3.96 6.69 -8.49
CA ALA A 106 -5.05 5.76 -8.79
C ALA A 106 -6.07 6.36 -9.80
N ALA A 107 -6.44 7.64 -9.60
CA ALA A 107 -7.33 8.33 -10.53
C ALA A 107 -6.70 8.54 -11.91
N ASN A 108 -5.45 8.99 -11.96
CA ASN A 108 -4.83 9.44 -13.20
C ASN A 108 -4.20 8.30 -14.02
N GLN A 109 -3.55 7.34 -13.36
CA GLN A 109 -2.84 6.26 -14.03
C GLN A 109 -3.70 4.99 -14.18
N TYR A 110 -4.46 4.65 -13.14
CA TYR A 110 -5.27 3.44 -13.14
C TYR A 110 -6.75 3.71 -13.46
N GLN A 111 -7.15 4.98 -13.60
CA GLN A 111 -8.52 5.41 -13.89
C GLN A 111 -9.56 4.87 -12.88
N LEU A 112 -9.11 4.65 -11.65
CA LEU A 112 -9.95 4.16 -10.57
C LEU A 112 -10.74 5.31 -9.92
N GLN A 113 -11.99 5.05 -9.57
CA GLN A 113 -12.86 6.01 -8.88
C GLN A 113 -12.69 5.96 -7.35
N ARG A 114 -12.10 4.89 -6.83
CA ARG A 114 -11.88 4.69 -5.40
C ARG A 114 -10.61 3.89 -5.12
N VAL A 115 -10.10 4.07 -3.92
CA VAL A 115 -9.04 3.25 -3.34
C VAL A 115 -9.56 2.59 -2.08
N THR A 116 -9.00 1.44 -1.72
CA THR A 116 -9.35 0.66 -0.53
C THR A 116 -8.13 0.46 0.35
N LEU A 117 -8.36 0.11 1.61
CA LEU A 117 -7.33 -0.36 2.54
C LEU A 117 -7.96 -1.20 3.64
N SER A 118 -7.13 -1.96 4.34
CA SER A 118 -7.49 -2.66 5.57
C SER A 118 -6.83 -1.95 6.76
N ALA A 119 -7.63 -1.22 7.55
CA ALA A 119 -7.11 -0.54 8.73
C ALA A 119 -6.83 -1.58 9.82
N MET A 120 -5.54 -1.84 10.03
CA MET A 120 -5.06 -2.82 11.00
C MET A 120 -3.87 -2.25 11.78
N PRO A 121 -3.88 -2.33 13.11
CA PRO A 121 -5.00 -2.76 13.98
C PRO A 121 -6.26 -1.88 13.83
N ALA A 122 -7.43 -2.40 14.21
CA ALA A 122 -8.73 -1.74 13.98
C ALA A 122 -8.79 -0.28 14.51
N TRP A 123 -8.08 0.05 15.59
CA TRP A 123 -8.02 1.42 16.12
C TRP A 123 -7.36 2.43 15.16
N THR A 124 -6.64 1.97 14.14
CA THR A 124 -6.08 2.86 13.10
C THR A 124 -7.15 3.41 12.16
N ALA A 125 -8.36 2.85 12.16
CA ALA A 125 -9.48 3.30 11.34
C ALA A 125 -9.81 4.78 11.56
N ASP A 126 -9.69 5.29 12.80
CA ASP A 126 -9.91 6.69 13.13
C ASP A 126 -8.97 7.64 12.36
N TYR A 127 -7.73 7.19 12.16
CA TYR A 127 -6.76 7.96 11.36
C TYR A 127 -7.23 8.10 9.91
N PHE A 128 -7.75 7.04 9.33
CA PHE A 128 -8.21 7.02 7.94
C PHE A 128 -9.56 7.73 7.76
N THR A 129 -10.48 7.61 8.72
CA THR A 129 -11.76 8.34 8.71
C THR A 129 -11.54 9.84 8.61
N LYS A 130 -10.60 10.41 9.36
CA LYS A 130 -10.19 11.81 9.26
C LYS A 130 -9.61 12.21 7.90
N ARG A 131 -9.34 11.22 7.01
CA ARG A 131 -8.82 11.39 5.65
C ARG A 131 -9.79 10.94 4.58
N ARG A 132 -11.10 10.98 4.94
CA ARG A 132 -12.22 10.69 4.04
C ARG A 132 -12.26 9.23 3.55
N PHE A 133 -11.70 8.31 4.34
CA PHE A 133 -12.02 6.89 4.18
C PHE A 133 -13.26 6.56 5.01
N HIS A 134 -14.10 5.67 4.48
CA HIS A 134 -15.31 5.21 5.13
C HIS A 134 -15.24 3.69 5.28
N PRO A 135 -15.67 3.12 6.41
CA PRO A 135 -15.77 1.68 6.57
C PRO A 135 -16.64 1.08 5.44
N MET A 136 -16.26 -0.11 5.05
CA MET A 136 -17.04 -0.94 4.12
C MET A 136 -17.81 -1.98 4.93
N GLU A 137 -19.01 -2.34 4.45
CA GLU A 137 -19.76 -3.44 5.03
C GLU A 137 -19.01 -4.75 4.83
N VAL A 138 -18.97 -5.58 5.85
CA VAL A 138 -18.38 -6.92 5.82
C VAL A 138 -19.43 -7.95 6.20
N THR A 139 -19.41 -9.05 5.49
CA THR A 139 -20.33 -10.17 5.74
C THR A 139 -19.82 -11.12 6.84
N GLN A 140 -18.54 -11.03 7.19
CA GLN A 140 -17.91 -11.86 8.22
C GLN A 140 -17.04 -11.00 9.15
N PRO A 141 -16.95 -11.35 10.44
CA PRO A 141 -16.04 -10.68 11.36
C PRO A 141 -14.60 -10.80 10.88
N CYS A 142 -13.85 -9.69 10.91
CA CYS A 142 -12.43 -9.66 10.59
C CYS A 142 -11.66 -8.84 11.63
N SER A 143 -10.38 -9.12 11.79
CA SER A 143 -9.48 -8.46 12.75
C SER A 143 -9.06 -7.04 12.32
N PHE A 144 -9.53 -6.57 11.17
CA PHE A 144 -9.25 -5.26 10.59
C PHE A 144 -10.54 -4.56 10.16
N VAL A 145 -10.47 -3.27 9.90
CA VAL A 145 -11.60 -2.49 9.35
C VAL A 145 -11.32 -2.22 7.87
N PRO A 146 -12.04 -2.86 6.94
CA PRO A 146 -11.91 -2.53 5.52
C PRO A 146 -12.52 -1.15 5.27
N MET A 147 -11.80 -0.33 4.53
CA MET A 147 -12.18 1.06 4.28
C MET A 147 -11.96 1.44 2.82
N GLN A 148 -12.75 2.40 2.34
CA GLN A 148 -12.64 2.94 0.99
C GLN A 148 -12.69 4.46 1.00
N ALA A 149 -12.07 5.08 0.00
CA ALA A 149 -12.18 6.51 -0.27
C ALA A 149 -12.26 6.79 -1.77
N LYS A 150 -12.93 7.89 -2.15
CA LYS A 150 -12.92 8.36 -3.54
C LYS A 150 -11.52 8.83 -3.93
N THR A 151 -11.16 8.57 -5.16
CA THR A 151 -9.96 9.13 -5.80
C THR A 151 -10.20 10.58 -6.21
N VAL A 152 -9.13 11.34 -6.38
CA VAL A 152 -9.19 12.73 -6.83
C VAL A 152 -8.11 12.92 -7.88
N ALA A 153 -8.52 13.12 -9.14
CA ALA A 153 -7.58 13.43 -10.21
C ALA A 153 -6.90 14.77 -9.95
N ARG A 154 -5.60 14.84 -10.18
CA ARG A 154 -4.83 16.09 -10.15
C ARG A 154 -4.35 16.40 -11.56
N ALA A 155 -4.48 17.65 -11.99
CA ALA A 155 -4.10 18.12 -13.33
C ALA A 155 -2.60 18.01 -13.67
N ILE A 156 -1.76 17.59 -12.73
CA ILE A 156 -0.30 17.63 -12.83
C ILE A 156 0.33 16.27 -13.25
N TYR A 157 -0.48 15.21 -13.35
CA TYR A 157 0.05 13.93 -13.84
C TYR A 157 0.06 13.93 -15.37
N GLU A 158 1.20 14.31 -15.96
CA GLU A 158 1.49 13.85 -17.32
C GLU A 158 1.51 12.32 -17.31
N LYS A 159 0.77 11.76 -18.26
CA LYS A 159 0.69 10.31 -18.45
C LYS A 159 2.11 9.81 -18.75
N LYS A 160 2.79 9.28 -17.74
CA LYS A 160 4.09 8.64 -17.97
C LYS A 160 3.80 7.37 -18.76
N GLU A 161 4.13 7.38 -20.03
CA GLU A 161 4.05 6.19 -20.86
C GLU A 161 4.87 5.09 -20.19
N ILE A 162 4.21 4.00 -19.86
CA ILE A 162 4.89 2.78 -19.42
C ILE A 162 5.71 2.35 -20.62
N PRO A 163 7.04 2.17 -20.51
CA PRO A 163 7.85 1.73 -21.63
C PRO A 163 7.24 0.46 -22.21
N SER A 164 6.86 0.50 -23.47
CA SER A 164 6.30 -0.63 -24.21
C SER A 164 7.40 -1.67 -24.48
N GLY A 165 7.77 -2.42 -23.44
CA GLY A 165 8.83 -3.41 -23.47
C GLY A 165 8.53 -4.69 -22.72
N VAL A 166 7.38 -4.80 -22.10
CA VAL A 166 6.95 -6.06 -21.48
C VAL A 166 6.17 -6.84 -22.50
N ILE A 167 6.84 -7.77 -23.14
CA ILE A 167 6.27 -8.82 -23.98
C ILE A 167 5.22 -9.54 -23.14
N LEU A 168 3.96 -9.48 -23.60
CA LEU A 168 2.89 -10.34 -23.13
C LEU A 168 3.27 -11.81 -23.37
N GLY A 169 3.95 -12.41 -22.41
CA GLY A 169 4.08 -13.84 -22.32
C GLY A 169 2.75 -14.41 -21.86
N THR A 170 1.98 -14.92 -22.80
CA THR A 170 0.83 -15.77 -22.52
C THR A 170 1.32 -17.05 -21.83
N SER A 171 1.19 -17.13 -20.53
CA SER A 171 1.16 -18.41 -19.83
C SER A 171 -0.10 -18.47 -18.98
N ILE A 172 -1.06 -19.15 -19.55
CA ILE A 172 -2.24 -19.68 -18.89
C ILE A 172 -1.77 -20.71 -17.86
N GLY A 173 -2.16 -20.54 -16.65
CA GLY A 173 -2.16 -21.61 -15.65
C GLY A 173 -1.14 -21.48 -14.55
N GLY A 174 -1.62 -21.21 -13.37
CA GLY A 174 -0.91 -21.54 -12.17
C GLY A 174 -0.84 -20.40 -11.13
N LEU A 175 -1.74 -20.50 -10.15
CA LEU A 175 -1.58 -19.94 -8.81
C LEU A 175 -1.64 -18.43 -8.64
N ALA A 176 -2.80 -17.88 -8.89
CA ALA A 176 -3.26 -16.61 -8.31
C ALA A 176 -3.58 -16.73 -6.79
N VAL A 177 -2.96 -17.65 -6.07
CA VAL A 177 -3.29 -17.92 -4.65
C VAL A 177 -2.37 -17.17 -3.70
N CYS A 178 -1.17 -16.78 -4.11
CA CYS A 178 -0.21 -16.17 -3.19
C CYS A 178 -0.34 -14.65 -3.01
N ALA A 179 -0.99 -13.94 -3.93
CA ALA A 179 -1.13 -12.48 -3.80
C ALA A 179 -2.28 -12.04 -2.88
N ALA A 180 -3.18 -12.93 -2.54
CA ALA A 180 -4.38 -12.62 -1.75
C ALA A 180 -4.16 -12.64 -0.24
N VAL A 181 -3.03 -13.13 0.24
CA VAL A 181 -2.82 -13.41 1.67
C VAL A 181 -2.04 -12.28 2.35
N ALA A 182 -1.41 -11.42 1.60
CA ALA A 182 -0.57 -10.39 2.19
C ALA A 182 -1.37 -9.11 2.49
N VAL A 183 -1.84 -9.02 3.72
CA VAL A 183 -2.36 -7.78 4.35
C VAL A 183 -3.75 -7.31 3.89
N GLY A 184 -4.50 -8.15 3.34
CA GLY A 184 -5.92 -7.91 3.14
C GLY A 184 -6.50 -9.17 2.59
N PHE A 185 -7.21 -9.90 3.42
CA PHE A 185 -8.08 -10.94 2.91
C PHE A 185 -8.86 -10.38 1.72
N MET A 186 -8.45 -10.73 0.51
CA MET A 186 -9.37 -10.61 -0.60
C MET A 186 -10.46 -11.67 -0.39
N VAL A 187 -11.44 -11.33 0.43
CA VAL A 187 -12.73 -11.93 0.27
C VAL A 187 -13.14 -11.59 -1.16
N SER A 188 -13.24 -12.61 -2.00
CA SER A 188 -13.71 -12.49 -3.37
C SER A 188 -15.05 -11.76 -3.37
N TRP A 189 -15.04 -10.48 -3.65
CA TRP A 189 -16.24 -9.70 -3.87
C TRP A 189 -16.70 -9.98 -5.30
N LYS A 190 -17.51 -11.01 -5.46
CA LYS A 190 -18.43 -11.05 -6.60
C LYS A 190 -19.52 -10.02 -6.33
N ILE A 191 -19.51 -8.97 -7.13
CA ILE A 191 -20.67 -8.10 -7.35
C ILE A 191 -21.75 -8.90 -8.05
#